data_13e07cceca5027dbeeda5126b892c141
#
_entry.id   13e07cceca5027dbeeda5126b892c141
#
_cell.length_a   1.000
_cell.length_b   1.000
_cell.length_c   1.000
_cell.angle_alpha   90.00
_cell.angle_beta   90.00
_cell.angle_gamma   90.00
#
_symmetry.space_group_name_H-M   'P 1'
#
loop_
_entity.id
_entity.type
_entity.pdbx_description
1 polymer ?
#
loop_
_entity_poly.entity_id
_entity_poly.type
_entity_poly.pdbx_seq_one_letter_code
_entity_poly.pdbx_strand_id
1 'polypeptide(L)'
;MNAIFGSHHSAVPAWVTISEAANIINQQPGVSVTKSDVWRYALYGYLTLSVYFQSPVKMRRIKTIKNSIVLAKTHNDIISRLCYLSPECLIHDDRWTAKTEGDYISPSGYIIDTPLLGHECVALQQKLAHSLNLPPPEAGRCNIHCGIVVRDGDNLYQIYECMSSQQRISQQLQYLPADKRTYYRDELSKQHINRNQYGYFPVYYLPNDAWFVIKRTNLEQFVSTFSLHL
;
A
#
# COMPACT_ATOMS: atom_id res chain seq x y z
N MET A 1 7.22 -52.77 -21.16
CA MET A 1 7.79 -51.59 -20.56
C MET A 1 7.10 -50.37 -21.14
N ASN A 2 6.06 -49.86 -20.47
CA ASN A 2 5.33 -48.67 -20.91
C ASN A 2 5.86 -47.49 -20.10
N ALA A 3 6.56 -46.58 -20.78
CA ALA A 3 7.01 -45.32 -20.20
C ALA A 3 5.78 -44.42 -20.07
N ILE A 4 5.39 -44.15 -18.82
CA ILE A 4 4.39 -43.15 -18.47
C ILE A 4 5.12 -41.78 -18.57
N PHE A 5 4.96 -41.10 -19.69
CA PHE A 5 5.29 -39.68 -19.79
C PHE A 5 4.25 -38.91 -19.00
N GLY A 6 4.59 -38.57 -17.75
CA GLY A 6 3.84 -37.59 -16.97
C GLY A 6 3.84 -36.25 -17.68
N SER A 7 2.65 -35.78 -18.09
CA SER A 7 2.47 -34.43 -18.57
C SER A 7 2.80 -33.47 -17.43
N HIS A 8 3.95 -32.81 -17.51
CA HIS A 8 4.28 -31.68 -16.69
C HIS A 8 3.30 -30.54 -17.05
N HIS A 9 2.15 -30.50 -16.41
CA HIS A 9 1.38 -29.27 -16.33
C HIS A 9 2.23 -28.31 -15.51
N SER A 10 2.98 -27.42 -16.16
CA SER A 10 3.62 -26.31 -15.47
C SER A 10 2.49 -25.49 -14.86
N ALA A 11 2.37 -25.53 -13.55
CA ALA A 11 1.36 -24.74 -12.83
C ALA A 11 1.62 -23.27 -13.15
N VAL A 12 0.68 -22.64 -13.85
CA VAL A 12 0.75 -21.23 -14.18
C VAL A 12 0.69 -20.44 -12.86
N PRO A 13 1.66 -19.54 -12.57
CA PRO A 13 1.64 -18.79 -11.34
C PRO A 13 0.33 -18.02 -11.14
N ALA A 14 -0.19 -18.04 -9.93
CA ALA A 14 -1.45 -17.35 -9.59
C ALA A 14 -1.33 -15.81 -9.66
N TRP A 15 -0.11 -15.30 -9.70
CA TRP A 15 0.21 -13.88 -9.82
C TRP A 15 1.50 -13.69 -10.62
N VAL A 16 1.72 -12.48 -11.10
CA VAL A 16 2.89 -12.08 -11.88
C VAL A 16 3.44 -10.76 -11.37
N THR A 17 4.72 -10.54 -11.59
CA THR A 17 5.38 -9.25 -11.37
C THR A 17 4.95 -8.26 -12.47
N ILE A 18 5.20 -6.98 -12.25
CA ILE A 18 4.94 -5.92 -13.24
C ILE A 18 5.69 -6.17 -14.54
N SER A 19 6.92 -6.70 -14.44
CA SER A 19 7.75 -7.04 -15.61
C SER A 19 7.17 -8.19 -16.42
N GLU A 20 6.74 -9.25 -15.74
CA GLU A 20 6.11 -10.41 -16.38
C GLU A 20 4.76 -10.01 -17.01
N ALA A 21 3.99 -9.14 -16.33
CA ALA A 21 2.74 -8.63 -16.90
C ALA A 21 2.97 -7.86 -18.19
N ALA A 22 3.95 -6.96 -18.25
CA ALA A 22 4.30 -6.25 -19.48
C ALA A 22 4.68 -7.24 -20.61
N ASN A 23 5.47 -8.28 -20.29
CA ASN A 23 5.84 -9.31 -21.27
C ASN A 23 4.63 -10.10 -21.77
N ILE A 24 3.68 -10.44 -20.89
CA ILE A 24 2.46 -11.16 -21.25
C ILE A 24 1.56 -10.28 -22.15
N ILE A 25 1.39 -9.01 -21.82
CA ILE A 25 0.62 -8.06 -22.63
C ILE A 25 1.26 -7.92 -24.03
N ASN A 26 2.58 -7.86 -24.12
CA ASN A 26 3.33 -7.75 -25.38
C ASN A 26 3.27 -9.01 -26.27
N GLN A 27 2.73 -10.11 -25.78
CA GLN A 27 2.43 -11.28 -26.62
C GLN A 27 1.21 -11.05 -27.54
N GLN A 28 0.42 -9.99 -27.27
CA GLN A 28 -0.70 -9.63 -28.15
C GLN A 28 -0.18 -8.94 -29.42
N PRO A 29 -0.73 -9.26 -30.61
CA PRO A 29 -0.33 -8.64 -31.86
C PRO A 29 -0.49 -7.10 -31.83
N GLY A 30 0.52 -6.38 -32.30
CA GLY A 30 0.46 -4.92 -32.44
C GLY A 30 0.59 -4.11 -31.12
N VAL A 31 0.82 -4.79 -29.98
CA VAL A 31 0.94 -4.13 -28.66
C VAL A 31 2.40 -4.01 -28.23
N SER A 32 2.78 -2.83 -27.74
CA SER A 32 4.09 -2.58 -27.13
C SER A 32 3.90 -1.81 -25.83
N VAL A 33 4.02 -2.51 -24.70
CA VAL A 33 3.79 -2.01 -23.34
C VAL A 33 5.07 -2.13 -22.51
N THR A 34 5.43 -1.06 -21.83
CA THR A 34 6.53 -0.99 -20.87
C THR A 34 6.03 -1.21 -19.45
N LYS A 35 6.94 -1.39 -18.48
CA LYS A 35 6.60 -1.37 -17.04
C LYS A 35 5.91 -0.06 -16.63
N SER A 36 6.35 1.05 -17.18
CA SER A 36 5.75 2.37 -16.90
C SER A 36 4.30 2.45 -17.37
N ASP A 37 3.97 1.80 -18.47
CA ASP A 37 2.60 1.75 -18.97
C ASP A 37 1.72 0.87 -18.08
N VAL A 38 2.24 -0.23 -17.55
CA VAL A 38 1.53 -1.06 -16.55
C VAL A 38 1.20 -0.24 -15.29
N TRP A 39 2.16 0.60 -14.80
CA TRP A 39 1.91 1.50 -13.70
C TRP A 39 0.82 2.53 -14.00
N ARG A 40 0.83 3.09 -15.23
CA ARG A 40 -0.21 4.04 -15.69
C ARG A 40 -1.58 3.37 -15.76
N TYR A 41 -1.69 2.17 -16.33
CA TYR A 41 -2.96 1.43 -16.38
C TYR A 41 -3.54 1.20 -14.99
N ALA A 42 -2.69 0.91 -14.00
CA ALA A 42 -3.12 0.76 -12.63
C ALA A 42 -3.60 2.09 -12.02
N LEU A 43 -2.85 3.18 -12.19
CA LEU A 43 -3.23 4.51 -11.67
C LEU A 43 -4.51 5.05 -12.30
N TYR A 44 -4.80 4.69 -13.56
CA TYR A 44 -6.05 5.06 -14.23
C TYR A 44 -7.20 4.09 -13.94
N GLY A 45 -6.96 3.05 -13.15
CA GLY A 45 -8.01 2.10 -12.78
C GLY A 45 -8.36 1.06 -13.85
N TYR A 46 -7.58 0.97 -14.93
CA TYR A 46 -7.78 -0.04 -15.98
C TYR A 46 -7.29 -1.43 -15.56
N LEU A 47 -6.28 -1.47 -14.69
CA LEU A 47 -5.67 -2.70 -14.21
C LEU A 47 -5.64 -2.72 -12.68
N THR A 48 -6.25 -3.73 -12.08
CA THR A 48 -6.22 -3.90 -10.63
C THR A 48 -4.87 -4.48 -10.19
N LEU A 49 -4.16 -3.75 -9.33
CA LEU A 49 -2.96 -4.24 -8.65
C LEU A 49 -3.32 -4.95 -7.35
N SER A 50 -2.38 -5.76 -6.90
CA SER A 50 -2.38 -6.36 -5.57
C SER A 50 -1.06 -6.05 -4.87
N VAL A 51 -1.06 -6.10 -3.55
CA VAL A 51 0.16 -6.07 -2.74
C VAL A 51 0.43 -7.49 -2.25
N TYR A 52 1.63 -7.99 -2.50
CA TYR A 52 2.15 -9.20 -1.90
C TYR A 52 2.90 -8.82 -0.63
N PHE A 53 2.50 -9.39 0.51
CA PHE A 53 3.18 -9.23 1.79
C PHE A 53 3.91 -10.52 2.14
N GLN A 54 5.24 -10.47 2.24
CA GLN A 54 6.04 -11.64 2.61
C GLN A 54 5.90 -11.94 4.12
N SER A 55 5.95 -10.89 4.94
CA SER A 55 5.71 -11.00 6.39
C SER A 55 4.21 -10.88 6.71
N PRO A 56 3.77 -11.54 7.79
CA PRO A 56 2.39 -11.42 8.26
C PRO A 56 2.05 -9.98 8.65
N VAL A 57 0.94 -9.48 8.14
CA VAL A 57 0.39 -8.18 8.48
C VAL A 57 -0.97 -8.34 9.17
N LYS A 58 -1.42 -7.28 9.85
CA LYS A 58 -2.80 -7.18 10.33
C LYS A 58 -3.53 -6.13 9.50
N MET A 59 -4.82 -6.33 9.36
CA MET A 59 -5.68 -5.35 8.70
C MET A 59 -6.91 -5.06 9.57
N ARG A 60 -7.42 -3.85 9.46
CA ARG A 60 -8.63 -3.41 10.16
C ARG A 60 -9.54 -2.68 9.20
N ARG A 61 -10.85 -2.97 9.27
CA ARG A 61 -11.83 -2.42 8.33
C ARG A 61 -11.88 -0.90 8.43
N ILE A 62 -11.83 -0.23 7.29
CA ILE A 62 -12.03 1.21 7.18
C ILE A 62 -13.53 1.49 7.21
N LYS A 63 -13.94 2.44 8.02
CA LYS A 63 -15.32 2.90 8.04
C LYS A 63 -15.62 3.74 6.81
N THR A 64 -16.64 3.36 6.05
CA THR A 64 -17.12 4.11 4.88
C THR A 64 -18.57 4.53 5.05
N ILE A 65 -18.93 5.67 4.50
CA ILE A 65 -20.33 6.16 4.38
C ILE A 65 -20.51 6.62 2.94
N LYS A 66 -21.48 6.07 2.23
CA LYS A 66 -21.76 6.36 0.81
C LYS A 66 -20.48 6.28 -0.04
N ASN A 67 -19.71 5.20 0.11
CA ASN A 67 -18.43 4.94 -0.56
C ASN A 67 -17.31 5.95 -0.26
N SER A 68 -17.48 6.84 0.72
CA SER A 68 -16.44 7.76 1.16
C SER A 68 -15.82 7.31 2.48
N ILE A 69 -14.50 7.38 2.58
CA ILE A 69 -13.75 7.04 3.79
C ILE A 69 -14.09 8.08 4.88
N VAL A 70 -14.48 7.59 6.05
CA VAL A 70 -14.70 8.44 7.21
C VAL A 70 -13.36 8.74 7.88
N LEU A 71 -13.09 10.00 8.15
CA LEU A 71 -11.92 10.44 8.89
C LEU A 71 -12.24 10.66 10.37
N ALA A 72 -11.26 10.50 11.23
CA ALA A 72 -11.32 10.79 12.66
C ALA A 72 -10.11 11.60 13.08
N LYS A 73 -10.29 12.48 14.06
CA LYS A 73 -9.15 13.22 14.65
C LYS A 73 -8.40 12.34 15.62
N THR A 74 -7.08 12.31 15.51
CA THR A 74 -6.19 11.71 16.49
C THR A 74 -6.15 12.56 17.76
N HIS A 75 -5.88 11.93 18.90
CA HIS A 75 -5.63 12.65 20.15
C HIS A 75 -4.51 13.69 19.97
N ASN A 76 -4.58 14.77 20.76
CA ASN A 76 -3.65 15.90 20.58
C ASN A 76 -2.28 15.68 21.21
N ASP A 77 -2.11 14.60 21.98
CA ASP A 77 -0.81 14.27 22.54
C ASP A 77 0.19 13.83 21.46
N ILE A 78 1.44 14.12 21.71
CA ILE A 78 2.51 13.94 20.72
C ILE A 78 2.74 12.48 20.33
N ILE A 79 2.46 11.55 21.25
CA ILE A 79 2.66 10.13 21.01
C ILE A 79 1.60 9.59 20.08
N SER A 80 0.33 9.89 20.39
CA SER A 80 -0.77 9.50 19.51
C SER A 80 -0.56 10.07 18.09
N ARG A 81 -0.10 11.30 17.98
CA ARG A 81 0.23 11.91 16.69
C ARG A 81 1.32 11.14 15.95
N LEU A 82 2.47 10.89 16.58
CA LEU A 82 3.60 10.17 15.99
C LEU A 82 3.28 8.69 15.72
N CYS A 83 2.36 8.09 16.47
CA CYS A 83 2.01 6.69 16.28
C CYS A 83 0.95 6.47 15.17
N TYR A 84 0.00 7.39 15.02
CA TYR A 84 -1.19 7.15 14.20
C TYR A 84 -1.35 8.07 12.98
N LEU A 85 -0.55 9.12 12.85
CA LEU A 85 -0.60 10.02 11.69
C LEU A 85 0.47 9.66 10.66
N SER A 86 0.21 10.02 9.40
CA SER A 86 1.23 9.96 8.36
C SER A 86 2.30 11.03 8.57
N PRO A 87 3.51 10.85 8.02
CA PRO A 87 4.53 11.90 8.03
C PRO A 87 4.05 13.20 7.41
N GLU A 88 3.27 13.14 6.33
CA GLU A 88 2.71 14.31 5.67
C GLU A 88 1.75 15.07 6.59
N CYS A 89 0.89 14.36 7.33
CA CYS A 89 0.03 14.96 8.35
C CYS A 89 0.85 15.63 9.48
N LEU A 90 1.96 15.02 9.88
CA LEU A 90 2.87 15.60 10.89
C LEU A 90 3.58 16.85 10.36
N ILE A 91 3.96 16.88 9.09
CA ILE A 91 4.60 18.03 8.44
C ILE A 91 3.63 19.22 8.37
N HIS A 92 2.39 18.97 7.99
CA HIS A 92 1.37 20.00 7.80
C HIS A 92 0.53 20.30 9.03
N ASP A 93 0.87 19.71 10.18
CA ASP A 93 0.11 19.82 11.45
C ASP A 93 -1.36 19.37 11.31
N ASP A 94 -1.62 18.45 10.41
CA ASP A 94 -2.93 17.84 10.24
C ASP A 94 -3.11 16.71 11.28
N ARG A 95 -4.34 16.50 11.75
CA ARG A 95 -4.68 15.53 12.79
C ARG A 95 -5.69 14.48 12.36
N TRP A 96 -6.00 14.43 11.07
CA TRP A 96 -6.96 13.47 10.55
C TRP A 96 -6.29 12.16 10.16
N THR A 97 -6.97 11.05 10.42
CA THR A 97 -6.60 9.70 9.98
C THR A 97 -7.86 8.93 9.58
N ALA A 98 -7.73 7.89 8.79
CA ALA A 98 -8.85 7.03 8.44
C ALA A 98 -9.45 6.39 9.70
N LYS A 99 -10.76 6.51 9.86
CA LYS A 99 -11.47 5.83 10.94
C LYS A 99 -11.60 4.35 10.61
N THR A 100 -11.12 3.50 11.50
CA THR A 100 -11.25 2.04 11.37
C THR A 100 -12.18 1.48 12.44
N GLU A 101 -12.80 0.32 12.18
CA GLU A 101 -13.75 -0.35 13.06
C GLU A 101 -13.59 -1.87 13.03
N GLY A 102 -14.13 -2.57 14.04
CA GLY A 102 -13.99 -4.03 14.18
C GLY A 102 -12.61 -4.46 14.71
N ASP A 103 -12.32 -5.74 14.61
CA ASP A 103 -11.10 -6.35 15.13
C ASP A 103 -9.93 -6.23 14.16
N TYR A 104 -8.71 -6.41 14.67
CA TYR A 104 -7.52 -6.61 13.85
C TYR A 104 -7.48 -8.05 13.37
N ILE A 105 -7.67 -8.27 12.09
CA ILE A 105 -7.68 -9.58 11.46
C ILE A 105 -6.43 -9.83 10.62
N SER A 106 -6.07 -11.09 10.42
CA SER A 106 -5.08 -11.47 9.43
C SER A 106 -5.76 -11.61 8.06
N PRO A 107 -5.12 -11.20 6.96
CA PRO A 107 -5.64 -11.49 5.65
C PRO A 107 -5.70 -13.00 5.38
N SER A 108 -6.60 -13.41 4.50
CA SER A 108 -6.78 -14.82 4.10
C SER A 108 -5.63 -15.35 3.25
N GLY A 109 -4.77 -14.47 2.73
CA GLY A 109 -3.62 -14.82 1.90
C GLY A 109 -2.58 -13.70 1.88
N TYR A 110 -1.44 -13.99 1.25
CA TYR A 110 -0.32 -13.06 1.15
C TYR A 110 -0.48 -12.00 0.05
N ILE A 111 -1.49 -12.13 -0.83
CA ILE A 111 -1.72 -11.25 -1.98
C ILE A 111 -3.11 -10.68 -1.88
N ILE A 112 -3.21 -9.37 -1.72
CA ILE A 112 -4.46 -8.67 -1.50
C ILE A 112 -4.57 -7.52 -2.52
N ASP A 113 -5.74 -7.37 -3.14
CA ASP A 113 -5.97 -6.29 -4.10
C ASP A 113 -5.92 -4.93 -3.42
N THR A 114 -5.41 -3.94 -4.15
CA THR A 114 -5.38 -2.56 -3.65
C THR A 114 -6.24 -1.65 -4.53
N PRO A 115 -7.06 -0.78 -3.91
CA PRO A 115 -7.87 0.20 -4.62
C PRO A 115 -7.09 1.48 -4.96
N LEU A 116 -5.82 1.60 -4.56
CA LEU A 116 -4.97 2.79 -4.71
C LEU A 116 -5.62 4.06 -4.10
N LEU A 117 -6.11 3.96 -2.88
CA LEU A 117 -6.78 5.06 -2.17
C LEU A 117 -5.92 5.72 -1.09
N GLY A 118 -4.86 5.05 -0.62
CA GLY A 118 -3.99 5.51 0.46
C GLY A 118 -2.53 5.67 0.02
N HIS A 119 -1.62 5.39 0.95
CA HIS A 119 -0.18 5.54 0.71
C HIS A 119 0.39 4.53 -0.31
N GLU A 120 -0.30 3.46 -0.61
CA GLU A 120 0.05 2.59 -1.74
C GLU A 120 -0.06 3.33 -3.07
N CYS A 121 -1.00 4.28 -3.21
CA CYS A 121 -1.09 5.16 -4.38
C CYS A 121 0.14 6.07 -4.48
N VAL A 122 0.58 6.66 -3.35
CA VAL A 122 1.82 7.47 -3.29
C VAL A 122 3.03 6.63 -3.72
N ALA A 123 3.16 5.43 -3.15
CA ALA A 123 4.25 4.51 -3.48
C ALA A 123 4.26 4.13 -4.97
N LEU A 124 3.09 3.90 -5.56
CA LEU A 124 2.95 3.60 -6.99
C LEU A 124 3.35 4.79 -7.86
N GLN A 125 2.90 6.01 -7.52
CA GLN A 125 3.29 7.23 -8.23
C GLN A 125 4.79 7.49 -8.18
N GLN A 126 5.44 7.25 -7.03
CA GLN A 126 6.90 7.33 -6.88
C GLN A 126 7.62 6.32 -7.78
N LYS A 127 7.12 5.07 -7.85
CA LYS A 127 7.68 4.04 -8.75
C LYS A 127 7.52 4.42 -10.21
N LEU A 128 6.39 4.99 -10.61
CA LEU A 128 6.16 5.49 -11.97
C LEU A 128 7.12 6.64 -12.27
N ALA A 129 7.21 7.66 -11.40
CA ALA A 129 8.10 8.79 -11.58
C ALA A 129 9.57 8.36 -11.74
N HIS A 130 10.02 7.44 -10.86
CA HIS A 130 11.36 6.86 -10.96
C HIS A 130 11.59 6.14 -12.29
N SER A 131 10.60 5.34 -12.76
CA SER A 131 10.70 4.60 -14.03
C SER A 131 10.77 5.51 -15.26
N LEU A 132 10.31 6.76 -15.13
CA LEU A 132 10.31 7.79 -16.19
C LEU A 132 11.44 8.82 -16.02
N ASN A 133 12.28 8.67 -14.99
CA ASN A 133 13.28 9.68 -14.60
C ASN A 133 12.66 11.08 -14.35
N LEU A 134 11.46 11.11 -13.78
CA LEU A 134 10.76 12.33 -13.38
C LEU A 134 10.89 12.56 -11.88
N PRO A 135 10.80 13.80 -11.39
CA PRO A 135 10.73 14.06 -9.97
C PRO A 135 9.50 13.38 -9.35
N PRO A 136 9.62 12.85 -8.13
CA PRO A 136 8.48 12.25 -7.45
C PRO A 136 7.38 13.30 -7.22
N PRO A 137 6.10 12.91 -7.31
CA PRO A 137 5.01 13.83 -7.05
C PRO A 137 5.00 14.25 -5.58
N GLU A 138 4.46 15.44 -5.31
CA GLU A 138 4.19 15.86 -3.94
C GLU A 138 3.12 14.95 -3.32
N ALA A 139 3.39 14.44 -2.12
CA ALA A 139 2.51 13.50 -1.41
C ALA A 139 1.10 14.05 -1.16
N GLY A 140 0.94 15.37 -1.05
CA GLY A 140 -0.35 16.05 -0.79
C GLY A 140 -1.43 15.90 -1.86
N ARG A 141 -1.11 15.27 -3.00
CA ARG A 141 -2.12 14.97 -4.06
C ARG A 141 -2.85 13.64 -3.85
N CYS A 142 -2.40 12.81 -2.91
CA CYS A 142 -3.01 11.54 -2.56
C CYS A 142 -3.75 11.65 -1.22
N ASN A 143 -4.53 10.64 -0.85
CA ASN A 143 -5.18 10.62 0.46
C ASN A 143 -4.15 10.27 1.55
N ILE A 144 -3.48 11.28 2.06
CA ILE A 144 -2.44 11.15 3.09
C ILE A 144 -2.96 10.70 4.47
N HIS A 145 -4.28 10.72 4.68
CA HIS A 145 -4.91 10.31 5.93
C HIS A 145 -5.06 8.79 6.07
N CYS A 146 -4.89 8.05 4.97
CA CYS A 146 -4.96 6.59 4.95
C CYS A 146 -3.56 6.00 4.83
N GLY A 147 -3.25 4.99 5.63
CA GLY A 147 -2.08 4.14 5.40
C GLY A 147 -2.22 3.32 4.12
N ILE A 148 -1.51 2.20 4.03
CA ILE A 148 -1.70 1.22 2.95
C ILE A 148 -3.12 0.67 3.02
N VAL A 149 -3.87 0.84 1.94
CA VAL A 149 -5.25 0.36 1.82
C VAL A 149 -5.30 -0.85 0.91
N VAL A 150 -6.00 -1.88 1.36
CA VAL A 150 -6.28 -3.09 0.60
C VAL A 150 -7.77 -3.35 0.54
N ARG A 151 -8.21 -4.18 -0.43
CA ARG A 151 -9.60 -4.55 -0.63
C ARG A 151 -9.75 -6.07 -0.49
N ASP A 152 -10.71 -6.48 0.35
CA ASP A 152 -11.15 -7.88 0.43
C ASP A 152 -12.66 -7.92 0.28
N GLY A 153 -13.13 -8.51 -0.81
CA GLY A 153 -14.52 -8.39 -1.26
C GLY A 153 -14.93 -6.92 -1.45
N ASP A 154 -16.03 -6.53 -0.86
CA ASP A 154 -16.56 -5.15 -0.92
C ASP A 154 -15.99 -4.24 0.18
N ASN A 155 -15.16 -4.76 1.08
CA ASN A 155 -14.66 -4.01 2.21
C ASN A 155 -13.25 -3.45 1.95
N LEU A 156 -13.02 -2.24 2.47
CA LEU A 156 -11.71 -1.62 2.52
C LEU A 156 -11.07 -1.85 3.89
N TYR A 157 -9.80 -2.16 3.88
CA TYR A 157 -9.01 -2.37 5.08
C TYR A 157 -7.74 -1.54 5.04
N GLN A 158 -7.33 -1.01 6.18
CA GLN A 158 -6.03 -0.41 6.37
C GLN A 158 -5.08 -1.43 6.99
N ILE A 159 -3.85 -1.46 6.51
CA ILE A 159 -2.80 -2.36 7.00
C ILE A 159 -2.17 -1.79 8.27
N TYR A 160 -1.86 -2.69 9.20
CA TYR A 160 -1.25 -2.39 10.50
C TYR A 160 -0.06 -3.32 10.75
N GLU A 161 0.96 -2.78 11.43
CA GLU A 161 2.08 -3.52 11.99
C GLU A 161 2.01 -3.51 13.51
N CYS A 162 2.44 -4.62 14.13
CA CYS A 162 2.55 -4.74 15.58
C CYS A 162 3.99 -4.44 16.01
N MET A 163 4.17 -3.37 16.79
CA MET A 163 5.48 -2.98 17.31
C MET A 163 5.35 -2.17 18.60
N SER A 164 6.46 -1.85 19.26
CA SER A 164 6.44 -0.92 20.39
C SER A 164 6.23 0.52 19.91
N SER A 165 5.60 1.35 20.74
CA SER A 165 5.45 2.78 20.46
C SER A 165 6.81 3.46 20.22
N GLN A 166 7.86 3.02 20.91
CA GLN A 166 9.21 3.53 20.70
C GLN A 166 9.76 3.22 19.31
N GLN A 167 9.58 1.99 18.83
CA GLN A 167 9.97 1.61 17.46
C GLN A 167 9.20 2.42 16.44
N ARG A 168 7.88 2.56 16.63
CA ARG A 168 7.02 3.36 15.74
C ARG A 168 7.45 4.82 15.69
N ILE A 169 7.69 5.46 16.83
CA ILE A 169 8.16 6.84 16.92
C ILE A 169 9.51 7.00 16.22
N SER A 170 10.46 6.09 16.47
CA SER A 170 11.78 6.13 15.85
C SER A 170 11.69 6.02 14.33
N GLN A 171 10.83 5.14 13.82
CA GLN A 171 10.55 4.99 12.40
C GLN A 171 9.96 6.28 11.79
N GLN A 172 8.92 6.85 12.43
CA GLN A 172 8.28 8.09 11.96
C GLN A 172 9.28 9.25 11.87
N LEU A 173 10.12 9.43 12.90
CA LEU A 173 11.10 10.50 12.92
C LEU A 173 12.12 10.43 11.78
N GLN A 174 12.39 9.24 11.22
CA GLN A 174 13.31 9.11 10.08
C GLN A 174 12.75 9.73 8.80
N TYR A 175 11.43 9.75 8.63
CA TYR A 175 10.75 10.26 7.45
C TYR A 175 10.45 11.77 7.51
N LEU A 176 10.62 12.39 8.68
CA LEU A 176 10.36 13.82 8.85
C LEU A 176 11.57 14.66 8.39
N PRO A 177 11.34 15.86 7.83
CA PRO A 177 12.37 16.86 7.61
C PRO A 177 13.13 17.21 8.91
N ALA A 178 14.34 17.70 8.79
CA ALA A 178 15.24 17.93 9.93
C ALA A 178 14.65 18.85 11.00
N ASP A 179 14.01 19.95 10.61
CA ASP A 179 13.34 20.91 11.49
C ASP A 179 12.18 20.26 12.27
N LYS A 180 11.30 19.53 11.59
CA LYS A 180 10.19 18.80 12.23
C LYS A 180 10.70 17.69 13.14
N ARG A 181 11.74 16.97 12.72
CA ARG A 181 12.37 15.92 13.53
C ARG A 181 12.92 16.49 14.85
N THR A 182 13.59 17.63 14.81
CA THR A 182 14.11 18.31 16.00
C THR A 182 12.96 18.72 16.90
N TYR A 183 11.95 19.40 16.37
CA TYR A 183 10.75 19.79 17.13
C TYR A 183 10.12 18.61 17.87
N TYR A 184 9.85 17.50 17.17
CA TYR A 184 9.20 16.33 17.78
C TYR A 184 10.11 15.64 18.82
N ARG A 185 11.43 15.62 18.65
CA ARG A 185 12.38 15.11 19.65
C ARG A 185 12.37 15.95 20.93
N ASP A 186 12.37 17.26 20.80
CA ASP A 186 12.33 18.18 21.93
C ASP A 186 11.03 18.03 22.72
N GLU A 187 9.89 17.94 22.03
CA GLU A 187 8.60 17.71 22.67
C GLU A 187 8.52 16.35 23.38
N LEU A 188 9.06 15.28 22.78
CA LEU A 188 9.13 13.96 23.39
C LEU A 188 10.02 13.94 24.64
N SER A 189 11.07 14.75 24.69
CA SER A 189 11.98 14.83 25.87
C SER A 189 11.30 15.41 27.10
N LYS A 190 10.29 16.25 26.91
CA LYS A 190 9.49 16.87 27.98
C LYS A 190 8.48 15.93 28.64
N GLN A 191 8.21 14.77 28.02
CA GLN A 191 7.18 13.84 28.48
C GLN A 191 7.79 12.58 29.10
N HIS A 192 7.34 12.21 30.30
CA HIS A 192 7.64 10.92 30.93
C HIS A 192 6.69 9.86 30.38
N ILE A 193 7.16 9.07 29.39
CA ILE A 193 6.29 8.16 28.66
C ILE A 193 6.77 6.73 28.80
N ASN A 194 5.84 5.81 29.05
CA ASN A 194 6.08 4.39 28.89
C ASN A 194 6.11 4.05 27.39
N ARG A 195 7.29 4.12 26.77
CA ARG A 195 7.51 3.92 25.32
C ARG A 195 7.53 2.44 24.91
N ASN A 196 7.39 1.53 25.86
CA ASN A 196 7.51 0.09 25.61
C ASN A 196 6.14 -0.60 25.38
N GLN A 197 5.06 0.17 25.29
CA GLN A 197 3.75 -0.40 25.04
C GLN A 197 3.67 -0.87 23.56
N TYR A 198 3.37 -2.16 23.37
CA TYR A 198 3.09 -2.73 22.06
C TYR A 198 1.68 -2.36 21.60
N GLY A 199 1.54 -2.10 20.32
CA GLY A 199 0.26 -1.77 19.69
C GLY A 199 0.27 -2.05 18.19
N TYR A 200 -0.89 -1.88 17.58
CA TYR A 200 -1.06 -1.93 16.14
C TYR A 200 -1.04 -0.50 15.60
N PHE A 201 -0.11 -0.21 14.70
CA PHE A 201 0.04 1.11 14.10
C PHE A 201 -0.15 1.05 12.60
N PRO A 202 -0.82 2.06 11.98
CA PRO A 202 -1.05 2.08 10.55
C PRO A 202 0.26 2.17 9.77
N VAL A 203 0.33 1.46 8.65
CA VAL A 203 1.50 1.42 7.76
C VAL A 203 1.34 2.48 6.69
N TYR A 204 2.26 3.47 6.64
CA TYR A 204 2.25 4.55 5.67
C TYR A 204 3.29 4.40 4.55
N TYR A 205 4.16 3.40 4.64
CA TYR A 205 5.14 3.07 3.60
C TYR A 205 4.98 1.61 3.21
N LEU A 206 5.17 1.32 1.94
CA LEU A 206 5.20 -0.06 1.52
C LEU A 206 6.40 -0.75 2.21
N PRO A 207 6.18 -1.79 3.01
CA PRO A 207 7.26 -2.53 3.67
C PRO A 207 8.30 -3.02 2.65
N ASN A 208 9.57 -3.15 3.07
CA ASN A 208 10.66 -3.58 2.18
C ASN A 208 10.45 -4.99 1.62
N ASP A 209 9.68 -5.81 2.30
CA ASP A 209 9.30 -7.17 1.94
C ASP A 209 7.88 -7.26 1.35
N ALA A 210 7.35 -6.14 0.89
CA ALA A 210 6.09 -6.07 0.17
C ALA A 210 6.26 -5.50 -1.23
N TRP A 211 5.56 -6.08 -2.21
CA TRP A 211 5.66 -5.69 -3.61
C TRP A 211 4.29 -5.56 -4.26
N PHE A 212 4.22 -4.65 -5.24
CA PHE A 212 3.10 -4.64 -6.17
C PHE A 212 3.24 -5.82 -7.14
N VAL A 213 2.16 -6.57 -7.25
CA VAL A 213 1.99 -7.71 -8.14
C VAL A 213 0.63 -7.62 -8.82
N ILE A 214 0.39 -8.48 -9.78
CA ILE A 214 -0.90 -8.57 -10.46
C ILE A 214 -1.39 -10.01 -10.35
N LYS A 215 -2.57 -10.22 -9.78
CA LYS A 215 -3.24 -11.52 -9.83
C LYS A 215 -3.48 -11.91 -11.29
N ARG A 216 -3.28 -13.17 -11.60
CA ARG A 216 -3.45 -13.68 -12.97
C ARG A 216 -4.84 -13.37 -13.52
N THR A 217 -5.86 -13.54 -12.70
CA THR A 217 -7.24 -13.20 -13.05
C THR A 217 -7.44 -11.74 -13.42
N ASN A 218 -6.80 -10.80 -12.69
CA ASN A 218 -6.88 -9.37 -12.99
C ASN A 218 -6.16 -9.02 -14.30
N LEU A 219 -5.04 -9.69 -14.59
CA LEU A 219 -4.31 -9.51 -15.84
C LEU A 219 -5.10 -10.05 -17.04
N GLU A 220 -5.69 -11.23 -16.92
CA GLU A 220 -6.51 -11.85 -17.97
C GLU A 220 -7.74 -11.00 -18.29
N GLN A 221 -8.41 -10.47 -17.24
CA GLN A 221 -9.52 -9.54 -17.42
C GLN A 221 -9.07 -8.26 -18.16
N PHE A 222 -7.93 -7.68 -17.78
CA PHE A 222 -7.36 -6.51 -18.45
C PHE A 222 -7.07 -6.81 -19.93
N VAL A 223 -6.36 -7.90 -20.23
CA VAL A 223 -5.99 -8.28 -21.61
C VAL A 223 -7.22 -8.49 -22.46
N SER A 224 -8.26 -9.17 -21.93
CA SER A 224 -9.50 -9.40 -22.67
C SER A 224 -10.23 -8.10 -23.02
N THR A 225 -10.26 -7.13 -22.10
CA THR A 225 -10.87 -5.82 -22.32
C THR A 225 -10.03 -4.97 -23.28
N PHE A 226 -8.71 -5.02 -23.16
CA PHE A 226 -7.77 -4.26 -23.99
C PHE A 226 -7.84 -4.71 -25.46
N SER A 227 -7.97 -6.01 -25.72
CA SER A 227 -8.09 -6.59 -27.08
C SER A 227 -9.40 -6.23 -27.80
N LEU A 228 -10.43 -5.75 -27.08
CA LEU A 228 -11.68 -5.30 -27.68
C LEU A 228 -11.65 -3.85 -28.19
N HIS A 229 -10.61 -3.10 -27.85
CA HIS A 229 -10.45 -1.68 -28.22
C HIS A 229 -9.31 -1.41 -29.21
N LEU A 230 -8.67 -2.48 -29.73
CA LEU A 230 -7.70 -2.49 -30.83
C LEU A 230 -8.34 -2.99 -32.08
#